data_ed66f1abd9ebebbcf943d7ff810540c5
#
_entry.id   ed66f1abd9ebebbcf943d7ff810540c5
#
_cell.length_a   1.000
_cell.length_b   1.000
_cell.length_c   1.000
_cell.angle_alpha   90.00
_cell.angle_beta   90.00
_cell.angle_gamma   90.00
#
_symmetry.space_group_name_H-M   'P 1'
#
loop_
_entity.id
_entity.type
_entity.pdbx_description
1 polymer ?
#
loop_
_entity_poly.entity_id
_entity_poly.type
_entity_poly.pdbx_seq_one_letter_code
_entity_poly.pdbx_strand_id
1 'polypeptide(L)'
;MIKAKGTFYVEKEYLKNKIFSNELNEQEHFKYSKYISIREGFLEHGIQIDTQDIISEQDSDFTIYLDYPKNAQAQKKYLIVREPPIIIPKNHNLKYLKKFDKIFTYNDKLIDGEKIIKFINGSYDFT
;
A
#
# COMPACT_ATOMS: atom_id res chain seq x y z
N MET A 1 -21.54 -7.02 -5.57
CA MET A 1 -21.20 -8.23 -4.82
C MET A 1 -19.70 -8.29 -4.53
N ILE A 2 -19.34 -8.59 -3.30
CA ILE A 2 -17.93 -8.69 -2.91
C ILE A 2 -17.40 -10.07 -3.30
N LYS A 3 -16.33 -10.09 -4.08
CA LYS A 3 -15.69 -11.32 -4.57
C LYS A 3 -14.41 -11.64 -3.80
N ALA A 4 -13.75 -10.64 -3.25
CA ALA A 4 -12.48 -10.81 -2.57
C ALA A 4 -12.29 -9.72 -1.52
N LYS A 5 -11.40 -9.97 -0.57
CA LYS A 5 -11.08 -9.03 0.49
C LYS A 5 -9.58 -8.81 0.54
N GLY A 6 -9.17 -7.57 0.69
CA GLY A 6 -7.78 -7.20 0.87
C GLY A 6 -7.58 -6.41 2.15
N THR A 7 -6.39 -6.53 2.73
CA THR A 7 -5.99 -5.75 3.89
C THR A 7 -5.08 -4.62 3.43
N PHE A 8 -5.35 -3.43 3.92
CA PHE A 8 -4.47 -2.27 3.71
C PHE A 8 -3.73 -2.03 5.01
N TYR A 9 -2.46 -2.41 5.06
CA TYR A 9 -1.69 -2.39 6.30
C TYR A 9 -1.09 -1.00 6.53
N VAL A 10 -1.52 -0.35 7.61
CA VAL A 10 -1.18 1.04 7.89
C VAL A 10 -0.65 1.22 9.31
N GLU A 11 -0.08 2.39 9.57
CA GLU A 11 0.37 2.78 10.88
C GLU A 11 -0.83 2.91 11.83
N LYS A 12 -0.56 2.80 13.12
CA LYS A 12 -1.58 2.77 14.17
C LYS A 12 -2.58 3.93 14.10
N GLU A 13 -2.11 5.12 13.78
CA GLU A 13 -2.97 6.32 13.74
C GLU A 13 -3.96 6.31 12.59
N TYR A 14 -3.81 5.42 11.63
CA TYR A 14 -4.69 5.35 10.45
C TYR A 14 -5.59 4.13 10.43
N LEU A 15 -5.66 3.39 11.54
CA LEU A 15 -6.56 2.24 11.68
C LEU A 15 -8.02 2.67 11.62
N LYS A 16 -8.92 1.71 11.61
CA LYS A 16 -10.38 1.92 11.52
C LYS A 16 -10.74 2.63 10.22
N ASN A 17 -10.03 2.30 9.14
CA ASN A 17 -10.20 2.92 7.82
C ASN A 17 -9.97 4.43 7.81
N LYS A 18 -9.29 4.95 8.82
CA LYS A 18 -9.06 6.37 8.94
C LYS A 18 -8.25 6.93 7.77
N ILE A 19 -7.35 6.12 7.23
CA ILE A 19 -6.53 6.54 6.08
C ILE A 19 -7.38 6.84 4.85
N PHE A 20 -8.60 6.29 4.79
CA PHE A 20 -9.53 6.51 3.68
C PHE A 20 -10.59 7.56 4.00
N SER A 21 -10.49 8.25 5.15
CA SER A 21 -11.56 9.11 5.63
C SER A 21 -11.28 10.58 5.39
N ASN A 22 -12.31 11.41 5.56
CA ASN A 22 -12.19 12.86 5.52
C ASN A 22 -11.78 13.44 6.88
N GLU A 23 -11.51 12.58 7.86
CA GLU A 23 -11.13 13.01 9.21
C GLU A 23 -9.67 13.46 9.30
N LEU A 24 -8.88 13.15 8.26
CA LEU A 24 -7.49 13.58 8.21
C LEU A 24 -7.42 15.10 8.02
N ASN A 25 -6.39 15.72 8.55
CA ASN A 25 -6.20 17.16 8.33
C ASN A 25 -5.89 17.41 6.86
N GLU A 26 -5.92 18.70 6.45
CA GLU A 26 -5.75 19.05 5.05
C GLU A 26 -4.47 18.49 4.44
N GLN A 27 -3.37 18.59 5.17
CA GLN A 27 -2.07 18.11 4.70
C GLN A 27 -2.06 16.59 4.53
N GLU A 28 -2.60 15.87 5.51
CA GLU A 28 -2.68 14.42 5.44
C GLU A 28 -3.62 13.97 4.33
N HIS A 29 -4.74 14.66 4.17
CA HIS A 29 -5.69 14.32 3.11
C HIS A 29 -5.04 14.43 1.73
N PHE A 30 -4.29 15.50 1.50
CA PHE A 30 -3.55 15.67 0.26
C PHE A 30 -2.58 14.52 0.03
N LYS A 31 -1.88 14.13 1.08
CA LYS A 31 -0.88 13.06 1.01
C LYS A 31 -1.48 11.68 0.73
N TYR A 32 -2.65 11.40 1.30
CA TYR A 32 -3.24 10.06 1.27
C TYR A 32 -4.50 9.93 0.41
N SER A 33 -4.96 10.99 -0.22
CA SER A 33 -6.20 10.95 -1.01
C SER A 33 -6.19 9.89 -2.12
N LYS A 34 -5.01 9.57 -2.66
CA LYS A 34 -4.90 8.53 -3.67
C LYS A 34 -5.36 7.16 -3.18
N TYR A 35 -5.23 6.90 -1.88
CA TYR A 35 -5.64 5.61 -1.32
C TYR A 35 -7.16 5.47 -1.29
N ILE A 36 -7.87 6.58 -1.17
CA ILE A 36 -9.32 6.59 -1.29
C ILE A 36 -9.71 6.12 -2.70
N SER A 37 -9.06 6.68 -3.71
CA SER A 37 -9.31 6.30 -5.10
C SER A 37 -8.95 4.85 -5.37
N ILE A 38 -7.87 4.37 -4.81
CA ILE A 38 -7.46 2.96 -4.94
C ILE A 38 -8.53 2.06 -4.33
N ARG A 39 -8.99 2.39 -3.14
CA ARG A 39 -10.03 1.60 -2.46
C ARG A 39 -11.31 1.56 -3.27
N GLU A 40 -11.72 2.70 -3.80
CA GLU A 40 -12.93 2.79 -4.62
C GLU A 40 -12.79 1.99 -5.92
N GLY A 41 -11.62 2.04 -6.54
CA GLY A 41 -11.36 1.26 -7.74
C GLY A 41 -11.45 -0.24 -7.50
N PHE A 42 -10.91 -0.71 -6.39
CA PHE A 42 -11.03 -2.12 -6.02
C PHE A 42 -12.49 -2.48 -5.77
N LEU A 43 -13.23 -1.61 -5.10
CA LEU A 43 -14.63 -1.89 -4.79
C LEU A 43 -15.48 -2.00 -6.05
N GLU A 44 -15.19 -1.20 -7.07
CA GLU A 44 -15.87 -1.31 -8.37
C GLU A 44 -15.69 -2.68 -9.00
N HIS A 45 -14.61 -3.36 -8.68
CA HIS A 45 -14.33 -4.71 -9.17
C HIS A 45 -14.72 -5.80 -8.17
N GLY A 46 -15.50 -5.43 -7.14
CA GLY A 46 -15.97 -6.38 -6.16
C GLY A 46 -14.93 -6.78 -5.12
N ILE A 47 -13.93 -5.96 -4.91
CA ILE A 47 -12.87 -6.23 -3.93
C ILE A 47 -12.97 -5.22 -2.80
N GLN A 48 -13.24 -5.72 -1.59
CA GLN A 48 -13.33 -4.89 -0.40
C GLN A 48 -11.94 -4.74 0.23
N ILE A 49 -11.55 -3.50 0.51
CA ILE A 49 -10.27 -3.22 1.17
C ILE A 49 -10.52 -2.43 2.43
N ASP A 50 -10.00 -2.92 3.54
CA ASP A 50 -10.08 -2.27 4.84
C ASP A 50 -8.76 -2.40 5.57
N THR A 51 -8.56 -1.57 6.60
CA THR A 51 -7.33 -1.62 7.39
C THR A 51 -7.25 -2.91 8.21
N GLN A 52 -6.05 -3.25 8.70
CA GLN A 52 -5.76 -4.56 9.29
C GLN A 52 -6.53 -4.86 10.58
N ASP A 53 -7.09 -3.85 11.22
CA ASP A 53 -7.94 -4.05 12.40
C ASP A 53 -9.34 -4.52 12.03
N ILE A 54 -9.75 -4.29 10.79
CA ILE A 54 -11.06 -4.69 10.28
C ILE A 54 -10.95 -6.00 9.50
N ILE A 55 -10.00 -6.09 8.58
CA ILE A 55 -9.70 -7.34 7.87
C ILE A 55 -8.25 -7.69 8.19
N SER A 56 -8.05 -8.75 9.00
CA SER A 56 -6.70 -9.16 9.38
C SER A 56 -5.95 -9.76 8.18
N GLU A 57 -4.62 -9.76 8.26
CA GLU A 57 -3.80 -10.35 7.21
C GLU A 57 -4.17 -11.81 6.94
N GLN A 58 -4.50 -12.56 7.99
CA GLN A 58 -4.84 -13.97 7.86
C GLN A 58 -6.18 -14.19 7.19
N ASP A 59 -7.11 -13.25 7.35
CA ASP A 59 -8.47 -13.38 6.81
C ASP A 59 -8.62 -12.78 5.42
N SER A 60 -7.58 -12.15 4.91
CA SER A 60 -7.64 -11.49 3.61
C SER A 60 -7.06 -12.38 2.50
N ASP A 61 -7.47 -12.10 1.28
CA ASP A 61 -6.93 -12.75 0.10
C ASP A 61 -5.56 -12.18 -0.27
N PHE A 62 -5.30 -10.94 0.13
CA PHE A 62 -4.00 -10.29 -0.08
C PHE A 62 -3.85 -9.12 0.88
N THR A 63 -2.61 -8.67 1.07
CA THR A 63 -2.33 -7.49 1.89
C THR A 63 -1.45 -6.51 1.13
N ILE A 64 -1.82 -5.24 1.18
CA ILE A 64 -1.02 -4.14 0.64
C ILE A 64 -0.32 -3.48 1.81
N TYR A 65 1.01 -3.51 1.80
CA TYR A 65 1.83 -2.86 2.83
C TYR A 65 2.31 -1.52 2.32
N LEU A 66 2.25 -0.51 3.17
CA LEU A 66 2.85 0.80 2.88
C LEU A 66 4.24 0.81 3.50
N ASP A 67 5.27 0.77 2.65
CA ASP A 67 6.65 0.59 3.03
C ASP A 67 6.93 -0.77 3.64
N TYR A 68 8.19 -1.15 3.69
CA TYR A 68 8.62 -2.47 4.14
C TYR A 68 8.17 -2.74 5.57
N PRO A 69 7.39 -3.78 5.80
CA PRO A 69 6.85 -4.06 7.13
C PRO A 69 7.87 -4.77 8.01
N LYS A 70 7.70 -4.63 9.33
CA LYS A 70 8.52 -5.39 10.27
C LYS A 70 8.23 -6.88 10.18
N ASN A 71 6.97 -7.22 9.97
CA ASN A 71 6.53 -8.60 9.92
C ASN A 71 5.37 -8.72 8.93
N ALA A 72 5.61 -9.36 7.79
CA ALA A 72 4.59 -9.55 6.77
C ALA A 72 4.07 -10.97 6.86
N GLN A 73 2.84 -11.13 7.36
CA GLN A 73 2.24 -12.45 7.60
C GLN A 73 1.32 -12.91 6.49
N ALA A 74 0.94 -12.04 5.57
CA ALA A 74 0.05 -12.41 4.49
C ALA A 74 0.74 -13.37 3.53
N GLN A 75 -0.05 -14.28 2.93
CA GLN A 75 0.47 -15.18 1.90
C GLN A 75 0.72 -14.42 0.61
N LYS A 76 -0.22 -13.56 0.22
CA LYS A 76 -0.07 -12.72 -0.97
C LYS A 76 0.21 -11.29 -0.54
N LYS A 77 1.36 -10.77 -0.96
CA LYS A 77 1.88 -9.50 -0.45
C LYS A 77 2.15 -8.52 -1.59
N TYR A 78 1.61 -7.32 -1.44
CA TYR A 78 1.92 -6.20 -2.32
C TYR A 78 2.57 -5.10 -1.49
N LEU A 79 3.51 -4.38 -2.08
CA LEU A 79 4.22 -3.31 -1.38
C LEU A 79 4.10 -2.00 -2.15
N ILE A 80 3.70 -0.94 -1.45
CA ILE A 80 3.77 0.42 -2.00
C ILE A 80 4.91 1.13 -1.29
N VAL A 81 5.90 1.54 -2.06
CA VAL A 81 7.10 2.22 -1.52
C VAL A 81 6.85 3.72 -1.46
N ARG A 82 6.94 4.28 -0.26
CA ARG A 82 6.78 5.71 -0.02
C ARG A 82 8.10 6.36 0.36
N GLU A 83 8.86 5.72 1.24
CA GLU A 83 10.05 6.31 1.84
C GLU A 83 11.32 6.01 1.04
N PRO A 84 12.26 6.97 0.99
CA PRO A 84 13.51 6.79 0.24
C PRO A 84 14.48 5.85 0.96
N PRO A 85 15.56 5.44 0.27
CA PRO A 85 16.53 4.49 0.84
C PRO A 85 17.15 4.92 2.16
N ILE A 86 17.30 6.23 2.36
CA ILE A 86 17.91 6.74 3.59
C ILE A 86 17.01 6.53 4.81
N ILE A 87 15.70 6.45 4.59
CA ILE A 87 14.73 6.23 5.66
C ILE A 87 14.46 4.75 5.86
N ILE A 88 14.12 4.03 4.78
CA ILE A 88 13.85 2.60 4.83
C ILE A 88 14.64 1.91 3.71
N PRO A 89 15.89 1.52 4.00
CA PRO A 89 16.74 0.89 2.97
C PRO A 89 16.15 -0.37 2.35
N LYS A 90 15.40 -1.15 3.11
CA LYS A 90 14.81 -2.40 2.61
C LYS A 90 13.82 -2.18 1.49
N ASN A 91 13.18 -0.99 1.44
CA ASN A 91 12.26 -0.62 0.35
C ASN A 91 12.94 -0.64 -1.02
N HIS A 92 14.26 -0.54 -1.05
CA HIS A 92 15.01 -0.36 -2.29
C HIS A 92 16.07 -1.43 -2.52
N ASN A 93 15.98 -2.55 -1.79
CA ASN A 93 16.93 -3.64 -1.88
C ASN A 93 16.25 -4.88 -2.45
N LEU A 94 16.66 -5.29 -3.65
CA LEU A 94 16.05 -6.44 -4.35
C LEU A 94 16.02 -7.71 -3.51
N LYS A 95 17.04 -7.91 -2.67
CA LYS A 95 17.09 -9.08 -1.80
C LYS A 95 15.87 -9.17 -0.89
N TYR A 96 15.43 -8.02 -0.35
CA TYR A 96 14.26 -7.97 0.54
C TYR A 96 12.94 -7.87 -0.23
N LEU A 97 12.98 -7.26 -1.41
CA LEU A 97 11.77 -7.04 -2.20
C LEU A 97 11.24 -8.30 -2.85
N LYS A 98 12.08 -9.29 -3.08
CA LYS A 98 11.68 -10.48 -3.82
C LYS A 98 10.59 -11.30 -3.16
N LYS A 99 10.34 -11.12 -1.87
CA LYS A 99 9.27 -11.85 -1.18
C LYS A 99 7.88 -11.30 -1.45
N PHE A 100 7.77 -10.13 -2.07
CA PHE A 100 6.49 -9.54 -2.42
C PHE A 100 6.06 -10.00 -3.81
N ASP A 101 4.75 -10.14 -4.00
CA ASP A 101 4.20 -10.54 -5.29
C ASP A 101 4.22 -9.40 -6.28
N LYS A 102 4.00 -8.17 -5.82
CA LYS A 102 4.13 -6.96 -6.62
C LYS A 102 4.65 -5.83 -5.76
N ILE A 103 5.44 -4.96 -6.40
CA ILE A 103 6.00 -3.79 -5.73
C ILE A 103 5.69 -2.57 -6.59
N PHE A 104 5.17 -1.53 -5.94
CA PHE A 104 4.86 -0.26 -6.59
C PHE A 104 5.82 0.79 -6.03
N THR A 105 6.70 1.30 -6.87
CA THR A 105 7.76 2.19 -6.43
C THR A 105 7.99 3.33 -7.40
N TYR A 106 8.52 4.44 -6.89
CA TYR A 106 8.96 5.56 -7.70
C TYR A 106 10.42 5.42 -8.15
N ASN A 107 11.13 4.44 -7.62
CA ASN A 107 12.57 4.27 -7.88
C ASN A 107 12.81 3.61 -9.23
N ASP A 108 13.12 4.42 -10.24
CA ASP A 108 13.29 3.97 -11.61
C ASP A 108 14.36 2.89 -11.77
N LYS A 109 15.35 2.86 -10.89
CA LYS A 109 16.44 1.89 -10.97
C LYS A 109 15.98 0.47 -10.72
N LEU A 110 14.84 0.28 -10.05
CA LEU A 110 14.33 -1.03 -9.66
C LEU A 110 13.22 -1.53 -10.59
N ILE A 111 12.66 -0.69 -11.43
CA ILE A 111 11.46 -1.02 -12.20
C ILE A 111 11.79 -2.01 -13.31
N ASP A 112 11.07 -3.14 -13.34
CA ASP A 112 11.21 -4.14 -14.39
C ASP A 112 9.95 -4.25 -15.26
N GLY A 113 8.87 -3.57 -14.89
CA GLY A 113 7.64 -3.55 -15.68
C GLY A 113 6.74 -4.76 -15.47
N GLU A 114 7.17 -5.74 -14.70
CA GLU A 114 6.37 -6.95 -14.42
C GLU A 114 6.02 -7.04 -12.94
N LYS A 115 7.02 -7.26 -12.11
CA LYS A 115 6.83 -7.38 -10.67
C LYS A 115 6.99 -6.03 -9.98
N ILE A 116 7.95 -5.23 -10.44
CA ILE A 116 8.23 -3.92 -9.87
C ILE A 116 7.75 -2.85 -10.85
N ILE A 117 6.72 -2.12 -10.44
CA ILE A 117 5.96 -1.23 -11.31
C ILE A 117 6.10 0.22 -10.83
N LYS A 118 6.15 1.14 -11.79
CA LYS A 118 6.23 2.57 -11.48
C LYS A 118 4.96 3.04 -10.77
N PHE A 119 5.14 3.72 -9.66
CA PHE A 119 4.04 4.32 -8.92
C PHE A 119 4.53 5.59 -8.26
N ILE A 120 3.89 6.71 -8.57
CA ILE A 120 4.29 7.99 -8.02
C ILE A 120 3.38 8.33 -6.84
N ASN A 121 3.98 8.49 -5.67
CA ASN A 121 3.26 8.89 -4.49
C ASN A 121 2.86 10.36 -4.62
N GLY A 122 1.67 10.72 -4.14
CA GLY A 122 1.09 12.03 -4.37
C GLY A 122 1.96 13.22 -4.03
N SER A 123 2.84 13.08 -3.06
CA SER A 123 3.71 14.17 -2.67
C SER A 123 4.74 14.56 -3.73
N TYR A 124 4.84 13.81 -4.81
CA TYR A 124 5.82 14.07 -5.88
C TYR A 124 5.20 14.45 -7.21
N ASP A 125 3.89 14.48 -7.30
CA ASP A 125 3.19 14.53 -8.58
C ASP A 125 3.23 15.86 -9.29
N PHE A 126 3.54 16.88 -8.58
CA PHE A 126 3.43 18.24 -9.12
C PHE A 126 4.75 18.87 -9.49
N THR A 127 5.76 18.12 -9.57
CA THR A 127 7.08 18.63 -9.92
C THR A 127 7.22 18.92 -11.41
#